data_db4ea85f051109c1bb64d14643de0fa3
#
_entry.id   db4ea85f051109c1bb64d14643de0fa3
#
_cell.length_a   1.000
_cell.length_b   1.000
_cell.length_c   1.000
_cell.angle_alpha   90.00
_cell.angle_beta   90.00
_cell.angle_gamma   90.00
#
_symmetry.space_group_name_H-M   'P 1'
#
loop_
_entity.id
_entity.type
_entity.pdbx_description
1 polymer ?
#
loop_
_entity_poly.entity_id
_entity_poly.type
_entity_poly.pdbx_seq_one_letter_code
_entity_poly.pdbx_strand_id
1 'polypeptide(L)'
;MIRNKKTFKYKKLLLGVFVFILISIGIVWYIFTEKFTDTAESKPDFTLTATDFIKEFQLNDSLANKKYIEKIVAINGNISEVETADTTANIKFTDTLTGDYIIFAFQQQHLAAAKKLQQGQQVSIKGSCSGGTYSEILGIKYISFKRAALNN
;
A
#
# COMPACT_ATOMS: atom_id res chain seq x y z
N MET A 1 15.48 -39.60 -53.12
CA MET A 1 14.51 -39.16 -52.10
C MET A 1 15.25 -38.24 -51.11
N ILE A 2 15.29 -36.93 -51.40
CA ILE A 2 16.06 -35.96 -50.63
C ILE A 2 15.16 -35.45 -49.49
N ARG A 3 15.37 -35.99 -48.31
CA ARG A 3 14.62 -35.64 -47.10
C ARG A 3 15.07 -34.26 -46.63
N ASN A 4 14.18 -33.26 -46.73
CA ASN A 4 14.41 -31.85 -46.52
C ASN A 4 14.77 -31.60 -45.02
N LYS A 5 16.08 -31.63 -44.66
CA LYS A 5 16.62 -31.41 -43.31
C LYS A 5 16.36 -29.99 -42.79
N LYS A 6 16.03 -29.01 -43.65
CA LYS A 6 15.74 -27.62 -43.25
C LYS A 6 14.40 -27.48 -42.53
N THR A 7 13.35 -28.17 -42.95
CA THR A 7 12.02 -28.06 -42.32
C THR A 7 11.97 -28.59 -40.90
N PHE A 8 12.84 -29.51 -40.53
CA PHE A 8 12.91 -30.08 -39.19
C PHE A 8 13.54 -29.11 -38.16
N LYS A 9 14.49 -28.28 -38.60
CA LYS A 9 15.12 -27.25 -37.74
C LYS A 9 14.16 -26.13 -37.41
N TYR A 10 13.37 -25.64 -38.36
CA TYR A 10 12.35 -24.60 -38.13
C TYR A 10 11.23 -25.10 -37.23
N LYS A 11 10.80 -26.35 -37.32
CA LYS A 11 9.79 -26.91 -36.41
C LYS A 11 10.27 -26.93 -34.94
N LYS A 12 11.54 -27.28 -34.70
CA LYS A 12 12.13 -27.24 -33.37
C LYS A 12 12.28 -25.80 -32.85
N LEU A 13 12.66 -24.85 -33.71
CA LEU A 13 12.75 -23.43 -33.36
C LEU A 13 11.37 -22.87 -33.01
N LEU A 14 10.34 -23.17 -33.84
CA LEU A 14 8.96 -22.76 -33.56
C LEU A 14 8.43 -23.34 -32.25
N LEU A 15 8.74 -24.62 -31.98
CA LEU A 15 8.36 -25.24 -30.70
C LEU A 15 9.03 -24.52 -29.51
N GLY A 16 10.31 -24.17 -29.62
CA GLY A 16 11.05 -23.44 -28.58
C GLY A 16 10.43 -22.05 -28.33
N VAL A 17 10.11 -21.32 -29.40
CA VAL A 17 9.45 -20.01 -29.30
C VAL A 17 8.07 -20.13 -28.64
N PHE A 18 7.29 -21.14 -29.03
CA PHE A 18 5.96 -21.39 -28.47
C PHE A 18 6.01 -21.70 -26.97
N VAL A 19 6.96 -22.56 -26.55
CA VAL A 19 7.17 -22.86 -25.12
C VAL A 19 7.59 -21.60 -24.34
N PHE A 20 8.47 -20.78 -24.92
CA PHE A 20 8.90 -19.52 -24.29
C PHE A 20 7.72 -18.55 -24.10
N ILE A 21 6.85 -18.42 -25.08
CA ILE A 21 5.62 -17.60 -24.99
C ILE A 21 4.70 -18.11 -23.88
N LEU A 22 4.48 -19.43 -23.79
CA LEU A 22 3.63 -20.00 -22.74
C LEU A 22 4.20 -19.74 -21.33
N ILE A 23 5.52 -19.86 -21.15
CA ILE A 23 6.19 -19.55 -19.88
C ILE A 23 6.02 -18.06 -19.53
N SER A 24 6.22 -17.17 -20.52
CA SER A 24 6.06 -15.74 -20.34
C SER A 24 4.62 -15.35 -19.94
N ILE A 25 3.62 -15.94 -20.58
CA ILE A 25 2.21 -15.76 -20.24
C ILE A 25 1.94 -16.27 -18.82
N GLY A 26 2.48 -17.43 -18.45
CA GLY A 26 2.35 -17.98 -17.09
C GLY A 26 2.95 -17.09 -16.02
N ILE A 27 4.12 -16.51 -16.26
CA ILE A 27 4.78 -15.57 -15.32
C ILE A 27 3.95 -14.29 -15.19
N VAL A 28 3.51 -13.72 -16.30
CA VAL A 28 2.65 -12.52 -16.31
C VAL A 28 1.36 -12.81 -15.53
N TRP A 29 0.71 -13.94 -15.83
CA TRP A 29 -0.52 -14.32 -15.13
C TRP A 29 -0.29 -14.52 -13.64
N TYR A 30 0.81 -15.15 -13.21
CA TYR A 30 1.18 -15.34 -11.81
C TYR A 30 1.35 -13.98 -11.11
N ILE A 31 2.09 -13.03 -11.71
CA ILE A 31 2.32 -11.70 -11.13
C ILE A 31 1.01 -10.92 -10.99
N PHE A 32 0.13 -10.97 -11.99
CA PHE A 32 -1.15 -10.26 -11.97
C PHE A 32 -2.24 -10.96 -11.12
N THR A 33 -2.04 -12.22 -10.73
CA THR A 33 -2.97 -12.97 -9.89
C THR A 33 -2.62 -12.87 -8.41
N GLU A 34 -1.46 -12.31 -8.07
CA GLU A 34 -1.06 -12.10 -6.69
C GLU A 34 -2.01 -11.09 -6.03
N LYS A 35 -3.04 -11.59 -5.36
CA LYS A 35 -3.93 -10.78 -4.54
C LYS A 35 -3.18 -10.45 -3.25
N PHE A 36 -2.89 -9.18 -3.06
CA PHE A 36 -2.39 -8.71 -1.77
C PHE A 36 -3.37 -9.13 -0.67
N THR A 37 -2.85 -9.70 0.40
CA THR A 37 -3.65 -10.05 1.58
C THR A 37 -4.47 -8.84 2.04
N ASP A 38 -5.74 -9.05 2.33
CA ASP A 38 -6.59 -7.99 2.84
C ASP A 38 -6.05 -7.51 4.19
N THR A 39 -5.72 -6.23 4.25
CA THR A 39 -5.21 -5.63 5.49
C THR A 39 -6.26 -5.67 6.60
N ALA A 40 -7.56 -5.68 6.25
CA ALA A 40 -8.62 -5.80 7.23
C ALA A 40 -8.55 -7.13 8.02
N GLU A 41 -8.10 -8.22 7.39
CA GLU A 41 -7.95 -9.54 8.01
C GLU A 41 -6.59 -9.70 8.72
N SER A 42 -5.63 -8.83 8.42
CA SER A 42 -4.29 -8.93 8.97
C SER A 42 -4.25 -8.42 10.41
N LYS A 43 -3.57 -9.17 11.30
CA LYS A 43 -3.29 -8.69 12.65
C LYS A 43 -2.25 -7.56 12.59
N PRO A 44 -2.45 -6.43 13.27
CA PRO A 44 -1.45 -5.38 13.33
C PRO A 44 -0.21 -5.82 14.13
N ASP A 45 0.97 -5.46 13.62
CA ASP A 45 2.25 -5.64 14.33
C ASP A 45 2.37 -4.65 15.50
N PHE A 46 1.79 -3.45 15.31
CA PHE A 46 1.79 -2.37 16.29
C PHE A 46 0.42 -1.70 16.34
N THR A 47 0.06 -1.20 17.53
CA THR A 47 -1.13 -0.37 17.74
C THR A 47 -0.73 0.84 18.56
N LEU A 48 -0.96 2.05 18.03
CA LEU A 48 -0.58 3.31 18.64
C LEU A 48 -1.67 4.36 18.47
N THR A 49 -1.55 5.47 19.23
CA THR A 49 -2.32 6.69 18.93
C THR A 49 -1.64 7.47 17.80
N ALA A 50 -2.41 8.29 17.08
CA ALA A 50 -1.86 9.16 16.02
C ALA A 50 -0.79 10.11 16.58
N THR A 51 -1.03 10.67 17.75
CA THR A 51 -0.09 11.58 18.43
C THR A 51 1.23 10.89 18.75
N ASP A 52 1.20 9.71 19.37
CA ASP A 52 2.41 9.00 19.73
C ASP A 52 3.19 8.57 18.48
N PHE A 53 2.49 8.10 17.45
CA PHE A 53 3.11 7.68 16.21
C PHE A 53 3.81 8.85 15.48
N ILE A 54 3.15 9.99 15.32
CA ILE A 54 3.74 11.21 14.74
C ILE A 54 4.97 11.63 15.55
N LYS A 55 4.87 11.61 16.87
CA LYS A 55 5.94 11.99 17.78
C LYS A 55 7.21 11.12 17.63
N GLU A 56 7.06 9.80 17.42
CA GLU A 56 8.21 8.93 17.15
C GLU A 56 8.94 9.35 15.87
N PHE A 57 8.21 9.72 14.81
CA PHE A 57 8.80 10.24 13.58
C PHE A 57 9.43 11.61 13.74
N GLN A 58 8.84 12.48 14.56
CA GLN A 58 9.42 13.79 14.88
C GLN A 58 10.75 13.65 15.63
N LEU A 59 10.84 12.72 16.57
CA LEU A 59 12.05 12.49 17.36
C LEU A 59 13.18 11.87 16.55
N ASN A 60 12.91 10.87 15.72
CA ASN A 60 13.93 10.23 14.89
C ASN A 60 13.31 9.49 13.70
N ASP A 61 13.28 10.13 12.55
CA ASP A 61 12.79 9.58 11.30
C ASP A 61 13.41 8.24 10.91
N SER A 62 14.74 8.17 11.02
CA SER A 62 15.49 6.99 10.57
C SER A 62 15.14 5.76 11.40
N LEU A 63 15.05 5.92 12.72
CA LEU A 63 14.67 4.84 13.63
C LEU A 63 13.19 4.47 13.45
N ALA A 64 12.29 5.46 13.33
CA ALA A 64 10.87 5.21 13.11
C ALA A 64 10.63 4.50 11.77
N ASN A 65 11.27 4.96 10.69
CA ASN A 65 11.21 4.30 9.40
C ASN A 65 11.71 2.85 9.48
N LYS A 66 12.85 2.59 10.11
CA LYS A 66 13.38 1.24 10.30
C LYS A 66 12.44 0.32 11.08
N LYS A 67 11.70 0.89 12.04
CA LYS A 67 10.77 0.16 12.90
C LYS A 67 9.47 -0.20 12.19
N TYR A 68 8.93 0.73 11.36
CA TYR A 68 7.56 0.66 10.89
C TYR A 68 7.38 0.38 9.40
N ILE A 69 8.37 0.66 8.53
CA ILE A 69 8.22 0.42 7.08
C ILE A 69 7.84 -1.05 6.81
N GLU A 70 6.84 -1.23 5.94
CA GLU A 70 6.24 -2.52 5.53
C GLU A 70 5.55 -3.29 6.68
N LYS A 71 5.42 -2.71 7.87
CA LYS A 71 4.65 -3.29 8.98
C LYS A 71 3.18 -2.89 8.87
N ILE A 72 2.31 -3.77 9.35
CA ILE A 72 0.90 -3.44 9.53
C ILE A 72 0.75 -2.72 10.88
N VAL A 73 0.42 -1.46 10.82
CA VAL A 73 0.26 -0.63 12.03
C VAL A 73 -1.18 -0.15 12.12
N ALA A 74 -1.80 -0.35 13.28
CA ALA A 74 -3.11 0.21 13.61
C ALA A 74 -2.93 1.54 14.36
N ILE A 75 -3.54 2.59 13.86
CA ILE A 75 -3.48 3.93 14.42
C ILE A 75 -4.87 4.36 14.87
N ASN A 76 -4.97 4.75 16.13
CA ASN A 76 -6.18 5.32 16.73
C ASN A 76 -6.07 6.84 16.71
N GLY A 77 -7.06 7.51 16.15
CA GLY A 77 -7.03 8.98 16.06
C GLY A 77 -8.34 9.59 15.61
N ASN A 78 -8.35 10.92 15.60
CA ASN A 78 -9.45 11.70 15.08
C ASN A 78 -9.15 12.10 13.63
N ILE A 79 -10.13 11.92 12.77
CA ILE A 79 -10.04 12.29 11.36
C ILE A 79 -9.93 13.83 11.26
N SER A 80 -8.84 14.31 10.67
CA SER A 80 -8.67 15.73 10.35
C SER A 80 -9.20 16.09 8.98
N GLU A 81 -9.11 15.15 8.02
CA GLU A 81 -9.55 15.38 6.65
C GLU A 81 -9.94 14.05 5.97
N VAL A 82 -10.95 14.13 5.09
CA VAL A 82 -11.41 13.02 4.25
C VAL A 82 -11.34 13.48 2.80
N GLU A 83 -10.47 12.88 2.01
CA GLU A 83 -10.35 13.12 0.57
C GLU A 83 -10.91 11.91 -0.18
N THR A 84 -11.95 12.08 -0.96
CA THR A 84 -12.56 11.00 -1.73
C THR A 84 -12.68 11.34 -3.20
N ALA A 85 -12.38 10.37 -4.06
CA ALA A 85 -12.66 10.38 -5.49
C ALA A 85 -13.37 9.08 -5.88
N ASP A 86 -13.65 8.88 -7.16
CA ASP A 86 -14.40 7.71 -7.63
C ASP A 86 -13.73 6.39 -7.21
N THR A 87 -12.42 6.32 -7.35
CA THR A 87 -11.61 5.11 -7.14
C THR A 87 -10.65 5.19 -5.95
N THR A 88 -10.63 6.29 -5.21
CA THR A 88 -9.70 6.50 -4.09
C THR A 88 -10.39 7.11 -2.88
N ALA A 89 -9.87 6.80 -1.70
CA ALA A 89 -10.22 7.47 -0.46
C ALA A 89 -8.96 7.57 0.41
N ASN A 90 -8.63 8.80 0.81
CA ASN A 90 -7.54 9.10 1.70
C ASN A 90 -8.10 9.72 2.99
N ILE A 91 -7.66 9.20 4.12
CA ILE A 91 -8.02 9.73 5.44
C ILE A 91 -6.76 10.28 6.09
N LYS A 92 -6.87 11.48 6.67
CA LYS A 92 -5.73 12.10 7.36
C LYS A 92 -5.99 12.26 8.86
N PHE A 93 -4.93 12.05 9.64
CA PHE A 93 -4.84 12.43 11.04
C PHE A 93 -3.71 13.44 11.17
N THR A 94 -4.02 14.67 11.59
CA THR A 94 -3.06 15.78 11.65
C THR A 94 -2.77 16.16 13.09
N ASP A 95 -1.50 16.34 13.41
CA ASP A 95 -1.08 17.02 14.63
C ASP A 95 -1.29 18.54 14.46
N THR A 96 -2.22 19.08 15.22
CA THR A 96 -2.60 20.50 15.14
C THR A 96 -1.51 21.46 15.60
N LEU A 97 -0.50 20.97 16.34
CA LEU A 97 0.60 21.81 16.85
C LEU A 97 1.68 22.01 15.79
N THR A 98 2.01 20.96 15.03
CA THR A 98 3.12 20.98 14.07
C THR A 98 2.65 21.02 12.63
N GLY A 99 1.42 20.58 12.35
CA GLY A 99 0.90 20.39 11.01
C GLY A 99 1.31 19.05 10.37
N ASP A 100 2.16 18.27 11.05
CA ASP A 100 2.53 16.94 10.59
C ASP A 100 1.32 16.01 10.56
N TYR A 101 1.26 15.10 9.59
CA TYR A 101 0.09 14.25 9.46
C TYR A 101 0.41 12.81 9.00
N ILE A 102 -0.55 11.94 9.28
CA ILE A 102 -0.60 10.58 8.76
C ILE A 102 -1.65 10.55 7.65
N ILE A 103 -1.34 9.95 6.50
CA ILE A 103 -2.28 9.75 5.41
C ILE A 103 -2.47 8.26 5.13
N PHE A 104 -3.72 7.81 5.08
CA PHE A 104 -4.11 6.44 4.83
C PHE A 104 -4.79 6.33 3.47
N ALA A 105 -4.13 5.67 2.50
CA ALA A 105 -4.72 5.31 1.22
C ALA A 105 -5.47 3.98 1.37
N PHE A 106 -6.81 4.02 1.30
CA PHE A 106 -7.66 2.85 1.49
C PHE A 106 -7.60 1.88 0.31
N GLN A 107 -7.64 0.58 0.60
CA GLN A 107 -7.80 -0.47 -0.41
C GLN A 107 -9.15 -0.32 -1.13
N GLN A 108 -9.17 -0.67 -2.41
CA GLN A 108 -10.36 -0.52 -3.26
C GLN A 108 -11.59 -1.23 -2.67
N GLN A 109 -11.43 -2.39 -2.09
CA GLN A 109 -12.51 -3.16 -1.43
C GLN A 109 -13.07 -2.48 -0.18
N HIS A 110 -12.35 -1.53 0.42
CA HIS A 110 -12.73 -0.80 1.64
C HIS A 110 -13.15 0.65 1.37
N LEU A 111 -13.19 1.09 0.10
CA LEU A 111 -13.57 2.46 -0.27
C LEU A 111 -14.97 2.84 0.20
N ALA A 112 -15.93 1.92 0.13
CA ALA A 112 -17.30 2.18 0.56
C ALA A 112 -17.39 2.48 2.07
N ALA A 113 -16.53 1.85 2.88
CA ALA A 113 -16.45 2.14 4.31
C ALA A 113 -15.74 3.48 4.56
N ALA A 114 -14.62 3.73 3.85
CA ALA A 114 -13.87 4.97 3.97
C ALA A 114 -14.69 6.21 3.58
N LYS A 115 -15.52 6.12 2.54
CA LYS A 115 -16.40 7.22 2.07
C LYS A 115 -17.51 7.61 3.05
N LYS A 116 -17.80 6.77 4.06
CA LYS A 116 -18.78 7.08 5.12
C LYS A 116 -18.15 7.79 6.32
N LEU A 117 -16.82 7.85 6.39
CA LEU A 117 -16.11 8.50 7.47
C LEU A 117 -16.25 10.01 7.36
N GLN A 118 -16.22 10.69 8.51
CA GLN A 118 -16.40 12.13 8.62
C GLN A 118 -15.26 12.76 9.42
N GLN A 119 -14.94 14.00 9.08
CA GLN A 119 -14.02 14.82 9.86
C GLN A 119 -14.47 14.92 11.33
N GLY A 120 -13.52 14.84 12.27
CA GLY A 120 -13.76 14.83 13.71
C GLY A 120 -14.14 13.47 14.29
N GLN A 121 -14.44 12.48 13.46
CA GLN A 121 -14.76 11.12 13.94
C GLN A 121 -13.51 10.44 14.50
N GLN A 122 -13.66 9.81 15.66
CA GLN A 122 -12.62 8.95 16.25
C GLN A 122 -12.71 7.56 15.65
N VAL A 123 -11.61 7.10 15.09
CA VAL A 123 -11.54 5.78 14.41
C VAL A 123 -10.20 5.10 14.64
N SER A 124 -10.18 3.80 14.43
CA SER A 124 -8.95 3.01 14.31
C SER A 124 -8.76 2.59 12.85
N ILE A 125 -7.64 2.97 12.25
CA ILE A 125 -7.30 2.61 10.87
C ILE A 125 -6.00 1.83 10.89
N LYS A 126 -5.96 0.71 10.18
CA LYS A 126 -4.73 -0.08 9.99
C LYS A 126 -4.32 -0.09 8.53
N GLY A 127 -3.02 -0.17 8.30
CA GLY A 127 -2.45 -0.20 6.97
C GLY A 127 -1.00 -0.62 6.99
N SER A 128 -0.42 -0.85 5.81
CA SER A 128 1.01 -1.06 5.66
C SER A 128 1.71 0.30 5.64
N CYS A 129 2.60 0.54 6.61
CA CYS A 129 3.36 1.78 6.69
C CYS A 129 4.35 1.88 5.53
N SER A 130 4.30 2.97 4.77
CA SER A 130 5.26 3.26 3.69
C SER A 130 6.41 4.17 4.14
N GLY A 131 6.34 4.66 5.39
CA GLY A 131 7.34 5.52 5.99
C GLY A 131 6.96 6.99 6.04
N GLY A 132 7.81 7.76 6.73
CA GLY A 132 7.71 9.21 6.85
C GLY A 132 8.60 9.93 5.86
N THR A 133 8.11 11.05 5.35
CA THR A 133 8.81 11.93 4.43
C THR A 133 8.62 13.38 4.89
N TYR A 134 9.68 14.18 4.81
CA TYR A 134 9.61 15.61 5.02
C TYR A 134 9.37 16.32 3.68
N SER A 135 8.37 17.18 3.64
CA SER A 135 8.09 18.04 2.49
C SER A 135 8.76 19.39 2.70
N GLU A 136 9.81 19.68 1.95
CA GLU A 136 10.49 20.99 1.99
C GLU A 136 9.56 22.13 1.54
N ILE A 137 8.64 21.86 0.63
CA ILE A 137 7.70 22.87 0.10
C ILE A 137 6.68 23.28 1.17
N LEU A 138 6.16 22.32 1.92
CA LEU A 138 5.13 22.56 2.93
C LEU A 138 5.71 22.82 4.32
N GLY A 139 7.00 22.50 4.54
CA GLY A 139 7.66 22.61 5.83
C GLY A 139 7.13 21.63 6.89
N ILE A 140 6.47 20.56 6.47
CA ILE A 140 5.83 19.57 7.34
C ILE A 140 6.25 18.15 6.99
N LYS A 141 6.09 17.27 7.95
CA LYS A 141 6.32 15.83 7.80
C LYS A 141 5.00 15.10 7.58
N TYR A 142 5.01 14.13 6.69
CA TYR A 142 3.88 13.23 6.54
C TYR A 142 4.32 11.77 6.54
N ILE A 143 3.51 10.92 7.14
CA ILE A 143 3.71 9.48 7.18
C ILE A 143 2.60 8.84 6.36
N SER A 144 2.97 8.05 5.36
CA SER A 144 2.03 7.45 4.43
C SER A 144 1.77 5.97 4.73
N PHE A 145 0.52 5.59 4.58
CA PHE A 145 0.04 4.22 4.68
C PHE A 145 -0.62 3.80 3.39
N LYS A 146 -0.29 2.62 2.91
CA LYS A 146 -0.93 1.96 1.76
C LYS A 146 -1.82 0.82 2.24
N ARG A 147 -2.80 0.44 1.40
CA ARG A 147 -3.72 -0.66 1.67
C ARG A 147 -4.43 -0.53 3.01
N ALA A 148 -4.90 0.67 3.32
CA ALA A 148 -5.57 0.93 4.57
C ALA A 148 -6.98 0.30 4.62
N ALA A 149 -7.40 -0.05 5.83
CA ALA A 149 -8.73 -0.53 6.17
C ALA A 149 -9.09 -0.08 7.60
N LEU A 150 -10.38 -0.11 7.94
CA LEU A 150 -10.79 0.06 9.33
C LEU A 150 -10.27 -1.11 10.17
N ASN A 151 -9.81 -0.81 11.38
CA ASN A 151 -9.41 -1.80 12.36
C ASN A 151 -10.60 -2.05 13.30
N ASN A 152 -11.34 -3.12 13.03
CA ASN A 152 -12.51 -3.54 13.81
C ASN A 152 -12.07 -4.38 15.01
#